data_71a5a26a2066cf0cf51d3706286b4509
#
_entry.id   71a5a26a2066cf0cf51d3706286b4509
#
_cell.length_a   1.000
_cell.length_b   1.000
_cell.length_c   1.000
_cell.angle_alpha   90.00
_cell.angle_beta   90.00
_cell.angle_gamma   90.00
#
_symmetry.space_group_name_H-M   'P 1'
#
loop_
_entity.id
_entity.type
_entity.pdbx_description
1 polymer ?
#
loop_
_entity_poly.entity_id
_entity_poly.type
_entity_poly.pdbx_seq_one_letter_code
_entity_poly.pdbx_strand_id
1 'polypeptide(L)'
;MEVGGIGLVNSAFMAINVVFVTGFIGRYGTEALAGYGLVARLELILIPIAFGVGAALTAAVGANVGAGQFTRARRIAWTGSAVTLVLTGAIGITAALIPSLWLDLFTESAGAYRIGALYLGIAAPFYGLFGAGQALYFASQGTGRMLWPVAATGVRFFVVVSLSVLAVSYAWDVSAVFWAVAVGLAIMGIGQALTLFGPGWRPKH
;
A
#
# COMPACT_ATOMS: atom_id res chain seq x y z
N MET A 1 -0.97 25.38 4.76
CA MET A 1 -0.43 24.68 5.94
C MET A 1 -1.15 23.36 6.26
N GLU A 2 -2.46 23.25 6.09
CA GLU A 2 -3.24 22.05 6.43
C GLU A 2 -2.83 20.79 5.66
N VAL A 3 -2.56 20.89 4.35
CA VAL A 3 -2.19 19.72 3.52
C VAL A 3 -0.85 19.10 3.95
N GLY A 4 0.11 19.93 4.35
CA GLY A 4 1.42 19.46 4.83
C GLY A 4 1.33 18.71 6.17
N GLY A 5 0.56 19.24 7.12
CA GLY A 5 0.36 18.59 8.41
C GLY A 5 -0.37 17.25 8.30
N ILE A 6 -1.41 17.18 7.46
CA ILE A 6 -2.15 15.94 7.20
C ILE A 6 -1.27 14.91 6.48
N GLY A 7 -0.39 15.36 5.56
CA GLY A 7 0.60 14.50 4.90
C GLY A 7 1.59 13.87 5.87
N LEU A 8 2.03 14.60 6.90
CA LEU A 8 2.88 14.07 7.98
C LEU A 8 2.19 12.94 8.76
N VAL A 9 0.90 13.11 9.08
CA VAL A 9 0.11 12.07 9.76
C VAL A 9 0.05 10.80 8.90
N ASN A 10 -0.16 10.92 7.58
CA ASN A 10 -0.16 9.77 6.67
C ASN A 10 1.20 9.05 6.67
N SER A 11 2.30 9.80 6.57
CA SER A 11 3.65 9.24 6.59
C SER A 11 3.95 8.55 7.93
N ALA A 12 3.48 9.12 9.04
CA ALA A 12 3.59 8.51 10.36
C ALA A 12 2.84 7.17 10.43
N PHE A 13 1.59 7.10 9.97
CA PHE A 13 0.85 5.83 9.91
C PHE A 13 1.58 4.76 9.08
N MET A 14 2.16 5.15 7.93
CA MET A 14 2.90 4.22 7.10
C MET A 14 4.18 3.72 7.80
N ALA A 15 4.98 4.62 8.35
CA ALA A 15 6.22 4.27 9.04
C ALA A 15 5.97 3.39 10.27
N ILE A 16 5.01 3.78 11.11
CA ILE A 16 4.64 3.04 12.31
C ILE A 16 4.09 1.66 11.95
N ASN A 17 3.31 1.55 10.86
CA ASN A 17 2.81 0.26 10.38
C ASN A 17 3.95 -0.73 10.07
N VAL A 18 4.99 -0.28 9.37
CA VAL A 18 6.16 -1.11 9.06
C VAL A 18 6.86 -1.58 10.35
N VAL A 19 7.03 -0.68 11.33
CA VAL A 19 7.65 -1.04 12.61
C VAL A 19 6.84 -2.09 13.37
N PHE A 20 5.52 -1.93 13.46
CA PHE A 20 4.64 -2.89 14.14
C PHE A 20 4.64 -4.25 13.43
N VAL A 21 4.46 -4.29 12.10
CA VAL A 21 4.48 -5.54 11.33
C VAL A 21 5.81 -6.27 11.50
N THR A 22 6.93 -5.55 11.39
CA THR A 22 8.27 -6.12 11.62
C THR A 22 8.42 -6.68 13.02
N GLY A 23 7.95 -5.94 14.03
CA GLY A 23 7.96 -6.37 15.43
C GLY A 23 7.11 -7.63 15.69
N PHE A 24 5.93 -7.72 15.07
CA PHE A 24 5.10 -8.92 15.19
C PHE A 24 5.74 -10.14 14.51
N ILE A 25 6.28 -9.97 13.30
CA ILE A 25 6.96 -11.04 12.57
C ILE A 25 8.21 -11.52 13.33
N GLY A 26 8.94 -10.60 13.97
CA GLY A 26 10.10 -10.93 14.80
C GLY A 26 9.80 -11.90 15.95
N ARG A 27 8.55 -11.97 16.43
CA ARG A 27 8.14 -12.94 17.48
C ARG A 27 8.09 -14.38 16.99
N TYR A 28 8.06 -14.59 15.67
CA TYR A 28 8.08 -15.94 15.06
C TYR A 28 9.49 -16.44 14.75
N GLY A 29 10.52 -15.69 15.17
CA GLY A 29 11.92 -16.11 15.08
C GLY A 29 12.71 -15.41 13.97
N THR A 30 14.01 -15.70 13.97
CA THR A 30 14.98 -15.05 13.07
C THR A 30 14.76 -15.36 11.59
N GLU A 31 14.35 -16.60 11.28
CA GLU A 31 14.03 -17.01 9.90
C GLU A 31 12.80 -16.25 9.35
N ALA A 32 11.78 -16.04 10.20
CA ALA A 32 10.60 -15.27 9.82
C ALA A 32 10.97 -13.82 9.51
N LEU A 33 11.77 -13.21 10.38
CA LEU A 33 12.24 -11.84 10.20
C LEU A 33 13.15 -11.71 8.97
N ALA A 34 14.04 -12.67 8.74
CA ALA A 34 14.92 -12.69 7.58
C ALA A 34 14.10 -12.80 6.27
N GLY A 35 13.19 -13.78 6.19
CA GLY A 35 12.33 -13.98 5.03
C GLY A 35 11.46 -12.76 4.70
N TYR A 36 10.85 -12.14 5.72
CA TYR A 36 10.12 -10.89 5.54
C TYR A 36 11.02 -9.74 5.07
N GLY A 37 12.22 -9.62 5.63
CA GLY A 37 13.19 -8.59 5.23
C GLY A 37 13.58 -8.66 3.76
N LEU A 38 13.65 -9.87 3.18
CA LEU A 38 13.91 -10.05 1.75
C LEU A 38 12.77 -9.51 0.89
N VAL A 39 11.53 -9.76 1.32
CA VAL A 39 10.35 -9.30 0.58
C VAL A 39 10.12 -7.80 0.76
N ALA A 40 10.40 -7.26 1.94
CA ALA A 40 10.31 -5.81 2.18
C ALA A 40 11.17 -5.00 1.20
N ARG A 41 12.30 -5.56 0.74
CA ARG A 41 13.13 -4.93 -0.32
C ARG A 41 12.40 -4.87 -1.66
N LEU A 42 11.61 -5.89 -2.00
CA LEU A 42 10.77 -5.86 -3.22
C LEU A 42 9.67 -4.79 -3.08
N GLU A 43 9.05 -4.68 -1.91
CA GLU A 43 8.04 -3.64 -1.65
C GLU A 43 8.61 -2.23 -1.80
N LEU A 44 9.88 -2.00 -1.43
CA LEU A 44 10.55 -0.72 -1.63
C LEU A 44 10.68 -0.32 -3.10
N ILE A 45 10.70 -1.27 -4.04
CA ILE A 45 10.71 -0.98 -5.48
C ILE A 45 9.35 -0.45 -5.97
N LEU A 46 8.26 -0.84 -5.31
CA LEU A 46 6.92 -0.36 -5.67
C LEU A 46 6.73 1.13 -5.37
N ILE A 47 7.46 1.65 -4.37
CA ILE A 47 7.33 3.03 -3.92
C ILE A 47 7.72 4.02 -5.03
N PRO A 48 8.92 3.98 -5.66
CA PRO A 48 9.27 4.87 -6.76
C PRO A 48 8.30 4.81 -7.94
N ILE A 49 7.77 3.62 -8.26
CA ILE A 49 6.78 3.44 -9.33
C ILE A 49 5.51 4.23 -9.00
N ALA A 50 4.98 4.05 -7.79
CA ALA A 50 3.78 4.75 -7.34
C ALA A 50 4.00 6.27 -7.23
N PHE A 51 5.19 6.71 -6.79
CA PHE A 51 5.55 8.12 -6.71
C PHE A 51 5.70 8.78 -8.07
N GLY A 52 6.32 8.10 -9.05
CA GLY A 52 6.49 8.62 -10.41
C GLY A 52 5.16 8.95 -11.08
N VAL A 53 4.21 7.99 -11.06
CA VAL A 53 2.86 8.22 -11.54
C VAL A 53 2.11 9.22 -10.66
N GLY A 54 2.27 9.12 -9.34
CA GLY A 54 1.60 9.95 -8.35
C GLY A 54 1.90 11.44 -8.50
N ALA A 55 3.15 11.81 -8.71
CA ALA A 55 3.55 13.22 -8.93
C ALA A 55 2.85 13.83 -10.15
N ALA A 56 2.80 13.08 -11.26
CA ALA A 56 2.08 13.51 -12.46
C ALA A 56 0.57 13.67 -12.20
N LEU A 57 -0.02 12.73 -11.43
CA LEU A 57 -1.43 12.81 -11.05
C LEU A 57 -1.75 14.01 -10.18
N THR A 58 -0.90 14.31 -9.18
CA THR A 58 -1.09 15.48 -8.32
C THR A 58 -1.17 16.76 -9.14
N ALA A 59 -0.24 16.95 -10.08
CA ALA A 59 -0.22 18.14 -10.95
C ALA A 59 -1.42 18.19 -11.90
N ALA A 60 -1.69 17.08 -12.61
CA ALA A 60 -2.76 17.03 -13.61
C ALA A 60 -4.16 17.14 -12.97
N VAL A 61 -4.39 16.49 -11.84
CA VAL A 61 -5.66 16.59 -11.10
C VAL A 61 -5.81 18.01 -10.54
N GLY A 62 -4.75 18.57 -9.93
CA GLY A 62 -4.78 19.91 -9.37
C GLY A 62 -5.13 20.97 -10.41
N ALA A 63 -4.52 20.92 -11.59
CA ALA A 63 -4.82 21.83 -12.70
C ALA A 63 -6.29 21.73 -13.16
N ASN A 64 -6.83 20.51 -13.29
CA ASN A 64 -8.22 20.31 -13.72
C ASN A 64 -9.24 20.70 -12.64
N VAL A 65 -8.95 20.45 -11.37
CA VAL A 65 -9.78 20.89 -10.22
C VAL A 65 -9.78 22.40 -10.14
N GLY A 66 -8.62 23.05 -10.29
CA GLY A 66 -8.51 24.52 -10.32
C GLY A 66 -9.28 25.17 -11.48
N ALA A 67 -9.40 24.47 -12.61
CA ALA A 67 -10.22 24.88 -13.76
C ALA A 67 -11.71 24.49 -13.64
N GLY A 68 -12.16 23.93 -12.51
CA GLY A 68 -13.54 23.46 -12.31
C GLY A 68 -13.91 22.17 -13.06
N GLN A 69 -12.95 21.50 -13.70
CA GLN A 69 -13.16 20.32 -14.55
C GLN A 69 -13.12 19.02 -13.73
N PHE A 70 -13.99 18.86 -12.73
CA PHE A 70 -13.97 17.74 -11.79
C PHE A 70 -14.13 16.35 -12.46
N THR A 71 -14.96 16.27 -13.51
CA THR A 71 -15.15 14.99 -14.25
C THR A 71 -13.86 14.55 -14.93
N ARG A 72 -13.14 15.50 -15.54
CA ARG A 72 -11.85 15.25 -16.18
C ARG A 72 -10.77 14.88 -15.15
N ALA A 73 -10.73 15.60 -14.03
CA ALA A 73 -9.84 15.31 -12.93
C ALA A 73 -10.02 13.88 -12.41
N ARG A 74 -11.27 13.44 -12.20
CA ARG A 74 -11.60 12.08 -11.76
C ARG A 74 -11.19 11.03 -12.79
N ARG A 75 -11.40 11.29 -14.08
CA ARG A 75 -10.97 10.39 -15.16
C ARG A 75 -9.45 10.22 -15.17
N ILE A 76 -8.70 11.30 -15.01
CA ILE A 76 -7.24 11.28 -14.90
C ILE A 76 -6.79 10.43 -13.70
N ALA A 77 -7.43 10.63 -12.54
CA ALA A 77 -7.12 9.85 -11.33
C ALA A 77 -7.35 8.35 -11.54
N TRP A 78 -8.47 7.95 -12.14
CA TRP A 78 -8.76 6.55 -12.45
C TRP A 78 -7.79 5.96 -13.47
N THR A 79 -7.44 6.69 -14.52
CA THR A 79 -6.48 6.23 -15.54
C THR A 79 -5.10 5.98 -14.91
N GLY A 80 -4.59 6.94 -14.12
CA GLY A 80 -3.30 6.76 -13.44
C GLY A 80 -3.32 5.64 -12.41
N SER A 81 -4.43 5.50 -11.68
CA SER A 81 -4.61 4.37 -10.76
C SER A 81 -4.59 3.02 -11.49
N ALA A 82 -5.26 2.90 -12.64
CA ALA A 82 -5.26 1.68 -13.43
C ALA A 82 -3.85 1.34 -13.96
N VAL A 83 -3.11 2.33 -14.43
CA VAL A 83 -1.71 2.14 -14.86
C VAL A 83 -0.85 1.63 -13.72
N THR A 84 -0.95 2.25 -12.54
CA THR A 84 -0.16 1.84 -11.38
C THR A 84 -0.58 0.46 -10.89
N LEU A 85 -1.89 0.14 -10.90
CA LEU A 85 -2.42 -1.18 -10.57
C LEU A 85 -1.81 -2.26 -11.46
N VAL A 86 -1.76 -2.02 -12.77
CA VAL A 86 -1.18 -3.00 -13.72
C VAL A 86 0.31 -3.16 -13.49
N LEU A 87 1.06 -2.07 -13.34
CA LEU A 87 2.51 -2.12 -13.14
C LEU A 87 2.89 -2.84 -11.85
N THR A 88 2.33 -2.40 -10.71
CA THR A 88 2.64 -3.01 -9.41
C THR A 88 2.00 -4.38 -9.24
N GLY A 89 0.83 -4.60 -9.85
CA GLY A 89 0.16 -5.89 -9.87
C GLY A 89 0.92 -6.93 -10.68
N ALA A 90 1.49 -6.56 -11.84
CA ALA A 90 2.33 -7.45 -12.62
C ALA A 90 3.55 -7.91 -11.82
N ILE A 91 4.22 -6.99 -11.11
CA ILE A 91 5.33 -7.32 -10.21
C ILE A 91 4.86 -8.29 -9.11
N GLY A 92 3.74 -7.98 -8.46
CA GLY A 92 3.21 -8.80 -7.38
C GLY A 92 2.80 -10.19 -7.82
N ILE A 93 2.07 -10.31 -8.93
CA ILE A 93 1.65 -11.61 -9.48
C ILE A 93 2.87 -12.44 -9.89
N THR A 94 3.84 -11.82 -10.58
CA THR A 94 5.09 -12.52 -10.95
C THR A 94 5.83 -13.03 -9.73
N ALA A 95 5.99 -12.19 -8.69
CA ALA A 95 6.66 -12.59 -7.46
C ALA A 95 5.89 -13.67 -6.68
N ALA A 96 4.57 -13.68 -6.72
CA ALA A 96 3.74 -14.71 -6.10
C ALA A 96 3.84 -16.06 -6.82
N LEU A 97 3.87 -16.05 -8.17
CA LEU A 97 3.91 -17.26 -8.98
C LEU A 97 5.32 -17.85 -9.09
N ILE A 98 6.34 -17.01 -9.13
CA ILE A 98 7.74 -17.41 -9.30
C ILE A 98 8.61 -16.68 -8.26
N PRO A 99 8.47 -17.03 -6.95
CA PRO A 99 9.21 -16.36 -5.89
C PRO A 99 10.73 -16.51 -6.00
N SER A 100 11.20 -17.55 -6.69
CA SER A 100 12.62 -17.79 -6.99
C SER A 100 13.27 -16.65 -7.78
N LEU A 101 12.55 -15.96 -8.68
CA LEU A 101 13.08 -14.81 -9.40
C LEU A 101 13.61 -13.70 -8.49
N TRP A 102 13.08 -13.61 -7.30
CA TRP A 102 13.51 -12.63 -6.31
C TRP A 102 14.34 -13.24 -5.19
N LEU A 103 13.85 -14.32 -4.58
CA LEU A 103 14.46 -14.85 -3.36
C LEU A 103 15.82 -15.49 -3.59
N ASP A 104 16.03 -16.18 -4.71
CA ASP A 104 17.32 -16.82 -5.03
C ASP A 104 18.47 -15.81 -5.18
N LEU A 105 18.15 -14.52 -5.44
CA LEU A 105 19.15 -13.46 -5.53
C LEU A 105 19.74 -13.06 -4.17
N PHE A 106 19.06 -13.39 -3.06
CA PHE A 106 19.39 -12.82 -1.75
C PHE A 106 19.56 -13.83 -0.63
N THR A 107 19.17 -15.10 -0.80
CA THR A 107 19.27 -16.07 0.27
C THR A 107 19.49 -17.49 -0.21
N GLU A 108 20.36 -18.21 0.51
CA GLU A 108 20.53 -19.66 0.42
C GLU A 108 19.87 -20.39 1.61
N SER A 109 19.35 -19.63 2.60
CA SER A 109 18.67 -20.18 3.75
C SER A 109 17.29 -20.72 3.37
N ALA A 110 17.09 -22.04 3.49
CA ALA A 110 15.81 -22.69 3.22
C ALA A 110 14.68 -22.16 4.12
N GLY A 111 14.97 -21.79 5.37
CA GLY A 111 13.99 -21.23 6.30
C GLY A 111 13.52 -19.84 5.87
N ALA A 112 14.46 -18.92 5.60
CA ALA A 112 14.14 -17.57 5.12
C ALA A 112 13.43 -17.61 3.78
N TYR A 113 13.86 -18.48 2.85
CA TYR A 113 13.22 -18.68 1.56
C TYR A 113 11.76 -19.11 1.71
N ARG A 114 11.50 -20.13 2.54
CA ARG A 114 10.14 -20.63 2.79
C ARG A 114 9.21 -19.54 3.31
N ILE A 115 9.67 -18.73 4.25
CA ILE A 115 8.88 -17.61 4.81
C ILE A 115 8.68 -16.51 3.79
N GLY A 116 9.72 -16.15 3.03
CA GLY A 116 9.61 -15.17 1.95
C GLY A 116 8.63 -15.60 0.86
N ALA A 117 8.70 -16.86 0.42
CA ALA A 117 7.79 -17.42 -0.57
C ALA A 117 6.34 -17.47 -0.05
N LEU A 118 6.14 -17.84 1.22
CA LEU A 118 4.83 -17.82 1.87
C LEU A 118 4.24 -16.39 1.89
N TYR A 119 5.06 -15.41 2.26
CA TYR A 119 4.63 -14.00 2.25
C TYR A 119 4.26 -13.55 0.84
N LEU A 120 5.11 -13.80 -0.16
CA LEU A 120 4.85 -13.44 -1.55
C LEU A 120 3.57 -14.09 -2.07
N GLY A 121 3.32 -15.36 -1.75
CA GLY A 121 2.09 -16.04 -2.13
C GLY A 121 0.81 -15.41 -1.56
N ILE A 122 0.89 -14.83 -0.35
CA ILE A 122 -0.26 -14.24 0.35
C ILE A 122 -0.42 -12.75 0.02
N ALA A 123 0.64 -11.95 0.17
CA ALA A 123 0.55 -10.49 0.12
C ALA A 123 0.82 -9.90 -1.27
N ALA A 124 1.71 -10.50 -2.07
CA ALA A 124 2.11 -9.92 -3.34
C ALA A 124 0.98 -9.83 -4.39
N PRO A 125 -0.03 -10.72 -4.44
CA PRO A 125 -1.19 -10.52 -5.30
C PRO A 125 -1.94 -9.20 -5.07
N PHE A 126 -1.82 -8.63 -3.88
CA PHE A 126 -2.45 -7.35 -3.51
C PHE A 126 -1.59 -6.11 -3.80
N TYR A 127 -0.37 -6.27 -4.34
CA TYR A 127 0.49 -5.12 -4.67
C TYR A 127 -0.13 -4.19 -5.70
N GLY A 128 -0.95 -4.72 -6.63
CA GLY A 128 -1.72 -3.90 -7.56
C GLY A 128 -2.67 -2.93 -6.84
N LEU A 129 -3.38 -3.42 -5.82
CA LEU A 129 -4.28 -2.58 -5.02
C LEU A 129 -3.51 -1.54 -4.19
N PHE A 130 -2.34 -1.89 -3.66
CA PHE A 130 -1.46 -0.94 -3.00
C PHE A 130 -1.04 0.19 -3.94
N GLY A 131 -0.52 -0.15 -5.14
CA GLY A 131 -0.08 0.84 -6.12
C GLY A 131 -1.23 1.74 -6.58
N ALA A 132 -2.39 1.16 -6.89
CA ALA A 132 -3.59 1.91 -7.22
C ALA A 132 -4.00 2.87 -6.12
N GLY A 133 -4.00 2.41 -4.87
CA GLY A 133 -4.32 3.22 -3.70
C GLY A 133 -3.33 4.37 -3.52
N GLN A 134 -2.03 4.14 -3.70
CA GLN A 134 -1.02 5.19 -3.65
C GLN A 134 -1.23 6.24 -4.75
N ALA A 135 -1.49 5.82 -5.99
CA ALA A 135 -1.79 6.73 -7.08
C ALA A 135 -3.01 7.61 -6.78
N LEU A 136 -4.09 7.03 -6.23
CA LEU A 136 -5.30 7.76 -5.84
C LEU A 136 -5.07 8.70 -4.65
N TYR A 137 -4.21 8.31 -3.71
CA TYR A 137 -3.79 9.19 -2.62
C TYR A 137 -3.10 10.44 -3.17
N PHE A 138 -2.17 10.30 -4.13
CA PHE A 138 -1.51 11.42 -4.79
C PHE A 138 -2.48 12.26 -5.63
N ALA A 139 -3.40 11.63 -6.36
CA ALA A 139 -4.45 12.34 -7.07
C ALA A 139 -5.30 13.21 -6.12
N SER A 140 -5.62 12.68 -4.94
CA SER A 140 -6.36 13.42 -3.91
C SER A 140 -5.57 14.61 -3.35
N GLN A 141 -4.24 14.55 -3.30
CA GLN A 141 -3.41 15.72 -2.96
C GLN A 141 -3.65 16.88 -3.94
N GLY A 142 -3.82 16.59 -5.23
CA GLY A 142 -4.16 17.60 -6.24
C GLY A 142 -5.48 18.31 -5.98
N THR A 143 -6.44 17.70 -5.27
CA THR A 143 -7.70 18.35 -4.87
C THR A 143 -7.56 19.27 -3.65
N GLY A 144 -6.45 19.17 -2.91
CA GLY A 144 -6.23 19.85 -1.63
C GLY A 144 -7.07 19.31 -0.45
N ARG A 145 -7.83 18.24 -0.64
CA ARG A 145 -8.73 17.65 0.38
C ARG A 145 -8.26 16.27 0.80
N MET A 146 -7.46 16.22 1.85
CA MET A 146 -6.71 15.03 2.27
C MET A 146 -7.33 14.25 3.43
N LEU A 147 -8.39 14.73 4.07
CA LEU A 147 -8.97 14.12 5.26
C LEU A 147 -9.41 12.67 5.02
N TRP A 148 -10.20 12.44 3.98
CA TRP A 148 -10.68 11.09 3.64
C TRP A 148 -9.58 10.13 3.20
N PRO A 149 -8.63 10.53 2.33
CA PRO A 149 -7.46 9.72 2.01
C PRO A 149 -6.64 9.29 3.21
N VAL A 150 -6.39 10.21 4.15
CA VAL A 150 -5.63 9.91 5.38
C VAL A 150 -6.44 9.05 6.34
N ALA A 151 -7.76 9.27 6.45
CA ALA A 151 -8.65 8.40 7.22
C ALA A 151 -8.61 6.95 6.71
N ALA A 152 -8.61 6.74 5.38
CA ALA A 152 -8.48 5.40 4.79
C ALA A 152 -7.15 4.73 5.16
N THR A 153 -6.04 5.50 5.17
CA THR A 153 -4.74 5.00 5.64
C THR A 153 -4.76 4.67 7.13
N GLY A 154 -5.43 5.49 7.95
CA GLY A 154 -5.63 5.22 9.36
C GLY A 154 -6.43 3.93 9.61
N VAL A 155 -7.53 3.72 8.89
CA VAL A 155 -8.32 2.47 8.97
C VAL A 155 -7.44 1.26 8.62
N ARG A 156 -6.68 1.33 7.53
CA ARG A 156 -5.70 0.29 7.19
C ARG A 156 -4.76 -0.01 8.36
N PHE A 157 -4.16 1.02 8.95
CA PHE A 157 -3.23 0.88 10.06
C PHE A 157 -3.86 0.13 11.23
N PHE A 158 -5.02 0.58 11.71
CA PHE A 158 -5.69 -0.05 12.84
C PHE A 158 -6.10 -1.49 12.54
N VAL A 159 -6.58 -1.79 11.33
CA VAL A 159 -6.96 -3.16 10.97
C VAL A 159 -5.73 -4.07 10.94
N VAL A 160 -4.64 -3.66 10.30
CA VAL A 160 -3.41 -4.47 10.25
C VAL A 160 -2.86 -4.74 11.64
N VAL A 161 -2.77 -3.70 12.48
CA VAL A 161 -2.25 -3.85 13.84
C VAL A 161 -3.17 -4.73 14.69
N SER A 162 -4.49 -4.51 14.64
CA SER A 162 -5.45 -5.31 15.43
C SER A 162 -5.42 -6.79 15.03
N LEU A 163 -5.43 -7.10 13.73
CA LEU A 163 -5.35 -8.47 13.25
C LEU A 163 -4.01 -9.14 13.61
N SER A 164 -2.90 -8.39 13.53
CA SER A 164 -1.59 -8.90 13.91
C SER A 164 -1.49 -9.14 15.42
N VAL A 165 -2.07 -8.28 16.25
CA VAL A 165 -2.18 -8.50 17.72
C VAL A 165 -2.96 -9.76 18.01
N LEU A 166 -4.12 -9.95 17.36
CA LEU A 166 -4.93 -11.16 17.52
C LEU A 166 -4.14 -12.41 17.10
N ALA A 167 -3.47 -12.38 15.94
CA ALA A 167 -2.66 -13.49 15.46
C ALA A 167 -1.60 -13.93 16.50
N VAL A 168 -0.90 -12.97 17.07
CA VAL A 168 0.14 -13.24 18.10
C VAL A 168 -0.49 -13.68 19.42
N SER A 169 -1.60 -13.06 19.85
CA SER A 169 -2.24 -13.37 21.14
C SER A 169 -2.85 -14.76 21.17
N TYR A 170 -3.35 -15.25 20.04
CA TYR A 170 -3.91 -16.60 19.91
C TYR A 170 -2.89 -17.64 19.40
N ALA A 171 -1.61 -17.26 19.33
CA ALA A 171 -0.51 -18.11 18.85
C ALA A 171 -0.79 -18.73 17.46
N TRP A 172 -1.42 -17.99 16.57
CA TRP A 172 -1.60 -18.43 15.19
C TRP A 172 -0.27 -18.45 14.44
N ASP A 173 -0.23 -19.15 13.31
CA ASP A 173 0.96 -19.20 12.47
C ASP A 173 1.30 -17.80 11.89
N VAL A 174 2.55 -17.59 11.49
CA VAL A 174 3.03 -16.33 10.90
C VAL A 174 2.23 -15.89 9.67
N SER A 175 1.67 -16.84 8.95
CA SER A 175 0.77 -16.57 7.81
C SER A 175 -0.43 -15.69 8.17
N ALA A 176 -0.91 -15.72 9.42
CA ALA A 176 -1.99 -14.85 9.87
C ALA A 176 -1.59 -13.38 9.87
N VAL A 177 -0.34 -13.06 10.23
CA VAL A 177 0.20 -11.70 10.12
C VAL A 177 0.33 -11.29 8.64
N PHE A 178 0.72 -12.22 7.76
CA PHE A 178 0.80 -11.96 6.31
C PHE A 178 -0.57 -11.69 5.71
N TRP A 179 -1.60 -12.41 6.13
CA TRP A 179 -2.99 -12.11 5.76
C TRP A 179 -3.46 -10.76 6.29
N ALA A 180 -3.07 -10.36 7.50
CA ALA A 180 -3.35 -9.02 8.02
C ALA A 180 -2.75 -7.94 7.11
N VAL A 181 -1.52 -8.13 6.64
CA VAL A 181 -0.88 -7.22 5.67
C VAL A 181 -1.64 -7.20 4.36
N ALA A 182 -1.98 -8.37 3.79
CA ALA A 182 -2.72 -8.49 2.53
C ALA A 182 -4.07 -7.76 2.59
N VAL A 183 -4.83 -7.95 3.66
CA VAL A 183 -6.08 -7.22 3.94
C VAL A 183 -5.81 -5.71 4.02
N GLY A 184 -4.72 -5.30 4.66
CA GLY A 184 -4.31 -3.90 4.71
C GLY A 184 -4.03 -3.29 3.34
N LEU A 185 -3.38 -4.04 2.44
CA LEU A 185 -3.14 -3.62 1.05
C LEU A 185 -4.45 -3.46 0.27
N ALA A 186 -5.40 -4.39 0.47
CA ALA A 186 -6.72 -4.31 -0.13
C ALA A 186 -7.52 -3.10 0.39
N ILE A 187 -7.52 -2.86 1.71
CA ILE A 187 -8.15 -1.69 2.32
C ILE A 187 -7.56 -0.39 1.77
N MET A 188 -6.24 -0.35 1.56
CA MET A 188 -5.58 0.82 0.95
C MET A 188 -6.15 1.11 -0.44
N GLY A 189 -6.18 0.11 -1.33
CA GLY A 189 -6.69 0.27 -2.69
C GLY A 189 -8.17 0.66 -2.72
N ILE A 190 -9.01 -0.12 -2.05
CA ILE A 190 -10.46 0.07 -2.02
C ILE A 190 -10.83 1.37 -1.29
N GLY A 191 -10.21 1.62 -0.13
CA GLY A 191 -10.46 2.82 0.66
C GLY A 191 -10.14 4.10 -0.11
N GLN A 192 -8.99 4.14 -0.80
CA GLN A 192 -8.64 5.28 -1.65
C GLN A 192 -9.59 5.43 -2.85
N ALA A 193 -10.01 4.32 -3.47
CA ALA A 193 -10.99 4.36 -4.55
C ALA A 193 -12.33 4.96 -4.10
N LEU A 194 -12.79 4.61 -2.91
CA LEU A 194 -14.03 5.16 -2.33
C LEU A 194 -13.92 6.67 -2.08
N THR A 195 -12.74 7.21 -1.79
CA THR A 195 -12.58 8.66 -1.58
C THR A 195 -12.91 9.50 -2.81
N LEU A 196 -12.81 8.94 -4.04
CA LEU A 196 -13.15 9.63 -5.27
C LEU A 196 -14.64 9.95 -5.40
N PHE A 197 -15.49 9.24 -4.66
CA PHE A 197 -16.93 9.52 -4.60
C PHE A 197 -17.28 10.55 -3.51
N GLY A 198 -16.32 10.91 -2.69
CA GLY A 198 -16.46 11.83 -1.58
C GLY A 198 -16.59 13.32 -2.01
N PRO A 199 -16.87 14.21 -1.03
CA PRO A 199 -17.08 15.64 -1.27
C PRO A 199 -15.83 16.34 -1.83
N GLY A 200 -14.64 15.77 -1.68
CA GLY A 200 -13.39 16.30 -2.25
C GLY A 200 -13.40 16.42 -3.78
N TRP A 201 -14.20 15.59 -4.42
CA TRP A 201 -14.26 15.46 -5.88
C TRP A 201 -15.54 16.06 -6.49
N ARG A 202 -16.21 16.95 -5.78
CA ARG A 202 -17.42 17.65 -6.22
C ARG A 202 -17.19 19.16 -6.23
N PRO A 203 -17.87 19.93 -7.12
CA PRO A 203 -17.86 21.39 -7.06
C PRO A 203 -18.28 21.87 -5.67
N LYS A 204 -17.69 22.97 -5.21
CA LYS A 204 -18.26 23.72 -4.07
C LYS A 204 -19.49 24.46 -4.59
N HIS A 205 -20.66 24.18 -4.05
CA HIS A 205 -21.84 25.03 -4.21
C HIS A 205 -21.66 26.30 -3.39
#